data_48a53c6ffba50a3195da23568b06bbb0
#
_entry.id   48a53c6ffba50a3195da23568b06bbb0
#
_cell.length_a   1.000
_cell.length_b   1.000
_cell.length_c   1.000
_cell.angle_alpha   90.00
_cell.angle_beta   90.00
_cell.angle_gamma   90.00
#
_symmetry.space_group_name_H-M   'P 1'
#
loop_
_entity.id
_entity.type
_entity.pdbx_description
1 polymer ?
#
loop_
_entity_poly.entity_id
_entity_poly.type
_entity_poly.pdbx_seq_one_letter_code
_entity_poly.pdbx_strand_id
1 'polypeptide(L)'
;PIAATIREFFGSSQLSQFMDQTNPLSEITHKRRVSALGPGGLTRERAGFEVRDVHPTHYGRICPIETPEGPNIGLINSLATYSRINKYVFIESPYLKVVDGKKTNEIVYLSAVEESRYRIAQADEPADEKGNLLSELLNCRHDGDFDLVPPTSVDFVDVSPQQTVSVAAALIPFLENDDANRALMGSNMMRQAVPLVTNEAPFVGTGMEETVARDSGSSVVATRDGIVDQVDSQRIVVTSKGDLEAGDLGVDIYNLKKFQRSNQSTCMNQRPLVRVRDQLFKGDIIADGPSTDSGERALGKNV
;
A
#
# COMPACT_ATOMS: atom_id res chain seq x y z
N PRO A 1 -33.37 6.61 -10.83
CA PRO A 1 -32.25 6.98 -11.73
C PRO A 1 -30.90 6.62 -11.14
N ILE A 2 -30.54 7.07 -9.91
CA ILE A 2 -29.23 6.88 -9.28
C ILE A 2 -28.85 5.38 -9.17
N ALA A 3 -29.72 4.54 -8.62
CA ALA A 3 -29.47 3.11 -8.50
C ALA A 3 -29.28 2.39 -9.85
N ALA A 4 -29.96 2.84 -10.90
CA ALA A 4 -29.80 2.31 -12.25
C ALA A 4 -28.41 2.65 -12.82
N THR A 5 -27.96 3.91 -12.69
CA THR A 5 -26.63 4.34 -13.13
C THR A 5 -25.49 3.61 -12.39
N ILE A 6 -25.64 3.40 -11.07
CA ILE A 6 -24.66 2.62 -10.29
C ILE A 6 -24.61 1.16 -10.77
N ARG A 7 -25.76 0.52 -10.98
CA ARG A 7 -25.82 -0.86 -11.50
C ARG A 7 -25.23 -0.97 -12.92
N GLU A 8 -25.50 0.00 -13.76
CA GLU A 8 -24.94 0.07 -15.13
C GLU A 8 -23.41 0.20 -15.08
N PHE A 9 -22.86 1.08 -14.21
CA PHE A 9 -21.42 1.21 -14.05
C PHE A 9 -20.77 -0.11 -13.62
N PHE A 10 -21.27 -0.76 -12.55
CA PHE A 10 -20.69 -2.01 -12.06
C PHE A 10 -20.94 -3.22 -12.99
N GLY A 11 -21.96 -3.18 -13.82
CA GLY A 11 -22.30 -4.28 -14.72
C GLY A 11 -21.67 -4.20 -16.11
N SER A 12 -21.41 -3.00 -16.63
CA SER A 12 -21.00 -2.82 -18.03
C SER A 12 -19.77 -1.95 -18.24
N SER A 13 -19.26 -1.26 -17.21
CA SER A 13 -18.07 -0.42 -17.36
C SER A 13 -16.81 -1.28 -17.55
N GLN A 14 -15.93 -0.85 -18.46
CA GLN A 14 -14.62 -1.46 -18.66
C GLN A 14 -13.70 -1.33 -17.43
N LEU A 15 -13.93 -0.33 -16.56
CA LEU A 15 -13.17 -0.10 -15.35
C LEU A 15 -13.64 -0.98 -14.17
N SER A 16 -14.86 -1.51 -14.24
CA SER A 16 -15.35 -2.50 -13.29
C SER A 16 -14.90 -3.89 -13.72
N GLN A 17 -13.95 -4.46 -12.99
CA GLN A 17 -13.29 -5.71 -13.34
C GLN A 17 -13.47 -6.75 -12.25
N PHE A 18 -13.36 -8.03 -12.65
CA PHE A 18 -13.30 -9.13 -11.71
C PHE A 18 -12.03 -9.03 -10.88
N MET A 19 -12.13 -9.00 -9.55
CA MET A 19 -10.98 -8.80 -8.68
C MET A 19 -9.99 -9.96 -8.80
N ASP A 20 -8.71 -9.63 -8.98
CA ASP A 20 -7.62 -10.59 -8.90
C ASP A 20 -7.41 -11.00 -7.44
N GLN A 21 -7.72 -12.24 -7.12
CA GLN A 21 -7.78 -12.82 -5.77
C GLN A 21 -6.82 -14.00 -5.58
N THR A 22 -5.75 -14.08 -6.35
CA THR A 22 -4.76 -15.17 -6.25
C THR A 22 -4.10 -15.17 -4.88
N ASN A 23 -3.68 -13.99 -4.40
CA ASN A 23 -3.11 -13.80 -3.08
C ASN A 23 -3.46 -12.39 -2.55
N PRO A 24 -3.23 -12.06 -1.26
CA PRO A 24 -3.55 -10.75 -0.70
C PRO A 24 -2.88 -9.58 -1.42
N LEU A 25 -1.65 -9.75 -1.91
CA LEU A 25 -0.94 -8.71 -2.65
C LEU A 25 -1.62 -8.42 -3.99
N SER A 26 -2.10 -9.43 -4.71
CA SER A 26 -2.80 -9.23 -5.97
C SER A 26 -4.09 -8.44 -5.81
N GLU A 27 -4.81 -8.63 -4.69
CA GLU A 27 -6.00 -7.83 -4.35
C GLU A 27 -5.65 -6.35 -4.14
N ILE A 28 -4.62 -6.05 -3.33
CA ILE A 28 -4.22 -4.67 -3.04
C ILE A 28 -3.75 -3.97 -4.32
N THR A 29 -2.88 -4.61 -5.10
CA THR A 29 -2.34 -4.03 -6.32
C THR A 29 -3.41 -3.80 -7.37
N HIS A 30 -4.42 -4.68 -7.46
CA HIS A 30 -5.56 -4.49 -8.34
C HIS A 30 -6.41 -3.27 -7.94
N LYS A 31 -6.68 -3.10 -6.65
CA LYS A 31 -7.44 -1.96 -6.11
C LYS A 31 -6.72 -0.61 -6.26
N ARG A 32 -5.38 -0.62 -6.31
CA ARG A 32 -4.53 0.58 -6.44
C ARG A 32 -4.06 0.83 -7.88
N ARG A 33 -4.67 0.19 -8.86
CA ARG A 33 -4.30 0.32 -10.27
C ARG A 33 -4.86 1.59 -10.89
N VAL A 34 -4.04 2.26 -11.68
CA VAL A 34 -4.40 3.44 -12.47
C VAL A 34 -4.26 3.09 -13.95
N SER A 35 -5.31 3.27 -14.73
CA SER A 35 -5.34 2.97 -16.16
C SER A 35 -5.54 4.23 -16.99
N ALA A 36 -4.74 4.39 -18.04
CA ALA A 36 -4.95 5.42 -19.07
C ALA A 36 -5.97 5.00 -20.13
N LEU A 37 -6.41 3.74 -20.09
CA LEU A 37 -7.38 3.15 -21.02
C LEU A 37 -8.82 3.36 -20.52
N GLY A 38 -9.79 3.19 -21.40
CA GLY A 38 -11.20 3.22 -21.05
C GLY A 38 -11.97 4.38 -21.64
N PRO A 39 -13.23 4.61 -21.23
CA PRO A 39 -14.06 5.69 -21.76
C PRO A 39 -13.42 7.05 -21.48
N GLY A 40 -13.21 7.84 -22.57
CA GLY A 40 -12.53 9.14 -22.47
C GLY A 40 -11.01 9.09 -22.35
N GLY A 41 -10.40 7.89 -22.29
CA GLY A 41 -8.98 7.67 -22.25
C GLY A 41 -8.33 7.35 -23.60
N LEU A 42 -7.12 6.79 -23.54
CA LEU A 42 -6.35 6.40 -24.71
C LEU A 42 -6.75 5.01 -25.23
N THR A 43 -6.43 4.73 -26.48
CA THR A 43 -6.42 3.38 -27.04
C THR A 43 -4.99 2.90 -27.22
N ARG A 44 -4.76 1.58 -27.15
CA ARG A 44 -3.41 0.98 -27.23
C ARG A 44 -2.68 1.38 -28.51
N GLU A 45 -3.40 1.42 -29.63
CA GLU A 45 -2.85 1.71 -30.96
C GLU A 45 -2.47 3.19 -31.13
N ARG A 46 -3.13 4.08 -30.37
CA ARG A 46 -2.88 5.54 -30.44
C ARG A 46 -1.89 6.02 -29.38
N ALA A 47 -1.50 5.16 -28.44
CA ALA A 47 -0.56 5.52 -27.39
C ALA A 47 0.88 5.45 -27.91
N GLY A 48 1.50 6.61 -28.10
CA GLY A 48 2.93 6.74 -28.41
C GLY A 48 3.84 6.50 -27.21
N PHE A 49 5.15 6.69 -27.38
CA PHE A 49 6.13 6.54 -26.31
C PHE A 49 5.96 7.60 -25.21
N GLU A 50 5.63 8.84 -25.56
CA GLU A 50 5.50 9.97 -24.63
C GLU A 50 4.54 9.71 -23.46
N VAL A 51 3.38 9.07 -23.77
CA VAL A 51 2.36 8.77 -22.75
C VAL A 51 2.69 7.53 -21.90
N ARG A 52 3.70 6.75 -22.31
CA ARG A 52 4.17 5.54 -21.61
C ARG A 52 5.39 5.79 -20.76
N ASP A 53 6.06 6.93 -20.94
CA ASP A 53 7.26 7.30 -20.20
C ASP A 53 6.95 7.77 -18.78
N VAL A 54 7.97 7.72 -17.93
CA VAL A 54 7.91 8.23 -16.57
C VAL A 54 8.15 9.74 -16.59
N HIS A 55 7.21 10.49 -16.03
CA HIS A 55 7.31 11.93 -15.90
C HIS A 55 7.75 12.32 -14.48
N PRO A 56 8.51 13.41 -14.26
CA PRO A 56 8.93 13.86 -12.93
C PRO A 56 7.76 14.03 -11.93
N THR A 57 6.58 14.40 -12.40
CA THR A 57 5.36 14.52 -11.58
C THR A 57 4.82 13.18 -11.05
N HIS A 58 5.33 12.05 -11.54
CA HIS A 58 5.00 10.72 -11.02
C HIS A 58 5.64 10.43 -9.66
N TYR A 59 6.67 11.18 -9.28
CA TYR A 59 7.38 10.97 -8.03
C TYR A 59 6.42 10.97 -6.82
N GLY A 60 6.47 9.92 -6.01
CA GLY A 60 5.62 9.74 -4.84
C GLY A 60 4.12 9.54 -5.14
N ARG A 61 3.70 9.47 -6.40
CA ARG A 61 2.29 9.32 -6.84
C ARG A 61 2.06 8.04 -7.62
N ILE A 62 2.88 7.79 -8.62
CA ILE A 62 2.79 6.63 -9.51
C ILE A 62 4.12 5.91 -9.49
N CYS A 63 4.10 4.60 -9.29
CA CYS A 63 5.31 3.78 -9.28
C CYS A 63 5.96 3.78 -10.69
N PRO A 64 7.26 4.06 -10.78
CA PRO A 64 7.98 4.02 -12.06
C PRO A 64 8.33 2.61 -12.53
N ILE A 65 8.19 1.59 -11.67
CA ILE A 65 8.62 0.21 -11.91
C ILE A 65 7.45 -0.69 -12.24
N GLU A 66 6.37 -0.66 -11.45
CA GLU A 66 5.26 -1.59 -11.57
C GLU A 66 4.32 -1.20 -12.73
N THR A 67 4.43 -1.94 -13.84
CA THR A 67 3.56 -1.84 -15.01
C THR A 67 3.46 -3.23 -15.66
N PRO A 68 2.39 -3.56 -16.40
CA PRO A 68 2.33 -4.80 -17.16
C PRO A 68 3.42 -4.88 -18.23
N GLU A 69 3.84 -6.09 -18.53
CA GLU A 69 4.68 -6.37 -19.70
C GLU A 69 3.79 -6.51 -20.95
N GLY A 70 4.28 -6.03 -22.08
CA GLY A 70 3.58 -6.13 -23.37
C GLY A 70 2.87 -4.86 -23.82
N PRO A 71 1.74 -4.95 -24.57
CA PRO A 71 1.12 -3.81 -25.26
C PRO A 71 0.58 -2.73 -24.32
N ASN A 72 0.34 -3.04 -23.04
CA ASN A 72 -0.17 -2.10 -22.04
C ASN A 72 0.94 -1.46 -21.19
N ILE A 73 2.20 -1.66 -21.53
CA ILE A 73 3.32 -1.07 -20.78
C ILE A 73 3.18 0.45 -20.69
N GLY A 74 3.33 1.02 -19.51
CA GLY A 74 3.21 2.45 -19.24
C GLY A 74 1.78 3.01 -19.30
N LEU A 75 0.78 2.25 -19.77
CA LEU A 75 -0.63 2.66 -19.82
C LEU A 75 -1.42 2.23 -18.60
N ILE A 76 -0.98 1.16 -17.94
CA ILE A 76 -1.55 0.66 -16.70
C ILE A 76 -0.45 0.73 -15.65
N ASN A 77 -0.64 1.56 -14.65
CA ASN A 77 0.32 1.82 -13.59
C ASN A 77 -0.28 1.55 -12.22
N SER A 78 0.54 1.54 -11.20
CA SER A 78 0.12 1.40 -9.81
C SER A 78 0.41 2.68 -9.02
N LEU A 79 -0.49 3.01 -8.09
CA LEU A 79 -0.27 4.11 -7.15
C LEU A 79 0.94 3.81 -6.25
N ALA A 80 1.73 4.83 -5.96
CA ALA A 80 2.81 4.74 -4.98
C ALA A 80 2.27 4.48 -3.56
N THR A 81 3.11 3.93 -2.69
CA THR A 81 2.71 3.37 -1.39
C THR A 81 1.92 4.35 -0.53
N TYR A 82 2.39 5.59 -0.37
CA TYR A 82 1.76 6.60 0.50
C TYR A 82 0.89 7.61 -0.25
N SER A 83 0.71 7.44 -1.57
CA SER A 83 -0.12 8.34 -2.35
C SER A 83 -1.60 8.18 -2.01
N ARG A 84 -2.32 9.29 -2.04
CA ARG A 84 -3.78 9.31 -1.91
C ARG A 84 -4.42 10.17 -3.01
N ILE A 85 -5.72 9.99 -3.19
CA ILE A 85 -6.53 10.78 -4.13
C ILE A 85 -7.33 11.78 -3.31
N ASN A 86 -7.24 13.07 -3.66
CA ASN A 86 -7.98 14.12 -3.00
C ASN A 86 -9.44 14.21 -3.52
N LYS A 87 -10.24 15.09 -2.91
CA LYS A 87 -11.64 15.32 -3.29
C LYS A 87 -11.83 15.83 -4.73
N TYR A 88 -10.80 16.35 -5.35
CA TYR A 88 -10.79 16.84 -6.74
C TYR A 88 -10.22 15.81 -7.72
N VAL A 89 -9.93 14.58 -7.26
CA VAL A 89 -9.39 13.47 -8.03
C VAL A 89 -7.91 13.69 -8.47
N PHE A 90 -7.17 14.58 -7.81
CA PHE A 90 -5.72 14.67 -7.97
C PHE A 90 -5.00 13.70 -7.04
N ILE A 91 -3.91 13.11 -7.54
CA ILE A 91 -3.04 12.26 -6.73
C ILE A 91 -2.09 13.16 -5.94
N GLU A 92 -2.06 12.97 -4.62
CA GLU A 92 -1.23 13.70 -3.68
C GLU A 92 -0.21 12.77 -3.04
N SER A 93 0.96 13.32 -2.72
CA SER A 93 2.06 12.65 -2.00
C SER A 93 2.30 13.34 -0.65
N PRO A 94 2.64 12.58 0.42
CA PRO A 94 2.93 13.15 1.73
C PRO A 94 4.36 13.66 1.83
N TYR A 95 4.53 14.79 2.52
CA TYR A 95 5.83 15.40 2.83
C TYR A 95 5.85 15.90 4.27
N LEU A 96 7.00 15.84 4.92
CA LEU A 96 7.25 16.45 6.22
C LEU A 96 7.65 17.91 6.03
N LYS A 97 6.97 18.80 6.74
CA LYS A 97 7.26 20.23 6.69
C LYS A 97 8.55 20.55 7.44
N VAL A 98 9.36 21.42 6.86
CA VAL A 98 10.59 21.94 7.46
C VAL A 98 10.40 23.41 7.81
N VAL A 99 10.85 23.82 8.98
CA VAL A 99 10.84 25.21 9.43
C VAL A 99 12.24 25.55 9.94
N ASP A 100 12.88 26.54 9.31
CA ASP A 100 14.23 27.01 9.65
C ASP A 100 15.29 25.88 9.73
N GLY A 101 15.25 24.93 8.78
CA GLY A 101 16.17 23.80 8.73
C GLY A 101 15.87 22.68 9.72
N LYS A 102 14.68 22.69 10.35
CA LYS A 102 14.24 21.67 11.29
C LYS A 102 13.06 20.89 10.74
N LYS A 103 13.16 19.55 10.68
CA LYS A 103 12.06 18.63 10.35
C LYS A 103 10.99 18.75 11.44
N THR A 104 9.74 18.95 11.05
CA THR A 104 8.58 18.89 11.96
C THR A 104 7.86 17.53 11.82
N ASN A 105 6.94 17.24 12.73
CA ASN A 105 6.08 16.06 12.62
C ASN A 105 4.79 16.33 11.83
N GLU A 106 4.68 17.51 11.21
CA GLU A 106 3.52 17.89 10.40
C GLU A 106 3.65 17.27 9.01
N ILE A 107 2.73 16.36 8.67
CA ILE A 107 2.65 15.75 7.34
C ILE A 107 1.66 16.55 6.50
N VAL A 108 2.14 17.06 5.37
CA VAL A 108 1.34 17.81 4.39
C VAL A 108 1.27 17.00 3.11
N TYR A 109 0.07 16.87 2.55
CA TYR A 109 -0.12 16.23 1.26
C TYR A 109 -0.16 17.29 0.17
N LEU A 110 0.70 17.13 -0.84
CA LEU A 110 0.84 18.06 -1.94
C LEU A 110 0.49 17.39 -3.28
N SER A 111 -0.24 18.12 -4.11
CA SER A 111 -0.41 17.76 -5.53
C SER A 111 0.86 18.10 -6.32
N ALA A 112 1.00 17.58 -7.54
CA ALA A 112 2.18 17.84 -8.37
C ALA A 112 2.37 19.34 -8.69
N VAL A 113 1.26 20.09 -8.86
CA VAL A 113 1.28 21.53 -9.15
C VAL A 113 1.72 22.35 -7.93
N GLU A 114 1.36 21.91 -6.73
CA GLU A 114 1.79 22.57 -5.49
C GLU A 114 3.24 22.24 -5.20
N GLU A 115 3.65 20.99 -5.40
CA GLU A 115 5.01 20.50 -5.17
C GLU A 115 6.06 21.28 -5.97
N SER A 116 5.77 21.62 -7.23
CA SER A 116 6.72 22.34 -8.10
C SER A 116 7.18 23.68 -7.56
N ARG A 117 6.47 24.25 -6.58
CA ARG A 117 6.79 25.54 -5.96
C ARG A 117 7.77 25.43 -4.81
N TYR A 118 8.01 24.24 -4.28
CA TYR A 118 8.77 24.01 -3.06
C TYR A 118 10.06 23.24 -3.33
N ARG A 119 11.03 23.43 -2.43
CA ARG A 119 12.27 22.68 -2.40
C ARG A 119 12.14 21.53 -1.43
N ILE A 120 12.26 20.30 -1.94
CA ILE A 120 12.01 19.08 -1.21
C ILE A 120 13.29 18.26 -1.12
N ALA A 121 13.78 18.03 0.09
CA ALA A 121 14.93 17.17 0.36
C ALA A 121 14.52 15.69 0.47
N GLN A 122 15.51 14.80 0.37
CA GLN A 122 15.30 13.36 0.48
C GLN A 122 15.03 12.92 1.94
N ALA A 123 14.40 11.76 2.11
CA ALA A 123 14.01 11.25 3.44
C ALA A 123 15.21 10.87 4.33
N ASP A 124 16.28 10.35 3.72
CA ASP A 124 17.47 9.80 4.37
C ASP A 124 18.52 10.86 4.74
N GLU A 125 18.20 12.15 4.53
CA GLU A 125 19.08 13.23 4.98
C GLU A 125 19.30 13.18 6.51
N PRO A 126 20.59 13.23 6.94
CA PRO A 126 20.93 13.14 8.34
C PRO A 126 20.35 14.29 9.16
N ALA A 127 19.67 13.94 10.24
CA ALA A 127 19.07 14.89 11.17
C ALA A 127 19.44 14.53 12.61
N ASP A 128 19.55 15.54 13.46
CA ASP A 128 19.72 15.40 14.90
C ASP A 128 18.42 14.85 15.56
N GLU A 129 18.52 14.36 16.80
CA GLU A 129 17.37 13.92 17.61
C GLU A 129 16.27 15.00 17.74
N LYS A 130 16.66 16.27 17.64
CA LYS A 130 15.74 17.41 17.63
C LYS A 130 15.11 17.72 16.26
N GLY A 131 15.51 16.97 15.21
CA GLY A 131 15.05 17.16 13.85
C GLY A 131 15.81 18.20 13.03
N ASN A 132 16.94 18.76 13.52
CA ASN A 132 17.74 19.71 12.74
C ASN A 132 18.51 18.97 11.64
N LEU A 133 18.48 19.49 10.43
CA LEU A 133 19.27 18.99 9.29
C LEU A 133 20.74 19.30 9.51
N LEU A 134 21.61 18.29 9.40
CA LEU A 134 23.04 18.41 9.75
C LEU A 134 23.95 18.77 8.56
N SER A 135 23.50 18.47 7.34
CA SER A 135 24.30 18.73 6.12
C SER A 135 24.39 20.22 5.82
N GLU A 136 25.54 20.71 5.42
CA GLU A 136 25.75 22.11 5.02
C GLU A 136 24.99 22.47 3.74
N LEU A 137 24.93 21.53 2.78
CA LEU A 137 24.20 21.63 1.53
C LEU A 137 23.40 20.34 1.32
N LEU A 138 22.15 20.50 0.92
CA LEU A 138 21.19 19.42 0.68
C LEU A 138 20.83 19.38 -0.79
N ASN A 139 20.74 18.15 -1.32
CA ASN A 139 20.23 17.92 -2.66
C ASN A 139 18.69 17.90 -2.64
N CYS A 140 18.09 18.94 -3.18
CA CYS A 140 16.64 19.12 -3.20
C CYS A 140 16.06 19.03 -4.60
N ARG A 141 14.88 18.45 -4.71
CA ARG A 141 14.06 18.55 -5.93
C ARG A 141 13.34 19.89 -5.96
N HIS A 142 13.35 20.53 -7.10
CA HIS A 142 12.59 21.73 -7.39
C HIS A 142 12.22 21.77 -8.86
N ASP A 143 10.93 21.86 -9.15
CA ASP A 143 10.36 21.92 -10.52
C ASP A 143 10.92 20.89 -11.52
N GLY A 144 11.18 19.67 -11.07
CA GLY A 144 11.72 18.57 -11.88
C GLY A 144 13.24 18.50 -11.98
N ASP A 145 13.95 19.48 -11.48
CA ASP A 145 15.42 19.54 -11.41
C ASP A 145 15.93 19.33 -9.98
N PHE A 146 17.26 19.24 -9.85
CA PHE A 146 17.93 19.09 -8.57
C PHE A 146 18.83 20.30 -8.28
N ASP A 147 18.59 20.94 -7.13
CA ASP A 147 19.33 22.07 -6.63
C ASP A 147 20.06 21.72 -5.32
N LEU A 148 21.31 22.22 -5.18
CA LEU A 148 22.04 22.18 -3.91
C LEU A 148 21.73 23.45 -3.11
N VAL A 149 21.07 23.29 -1.97
CA VAL A 149 20.59 24.42 -1.15
C VAL A 149 20.95 24.23 0.33
N PRO A 150 21.14 25.33 1.09
CA PRO A 150 21.33 25.24 2.54
C PRO A 150 20.04 24.78 3.24
N PRO A 151 20.15 24.16 4.45
CA PRO A 151 19.00 23.63 5.21
C PRO A 151 17.88 24.65 5.46
N THR A 152 18.23 25.92 5.60
CA THR A 152 17.26 27.02 5.85
C THR A 152 16.35 27.32 4.66
N SER A 153 16.74 26.86 3.45
CA SER A 153 15.99 27.08 2.22
C SER A 153 15.12 25.88 1.82
N VAL A 154 15.11 24.81 2.63
CA VAL A 154 14.33 23.60 2.41
C VAL A 154 12.93 23.79 2.99
N ASP A 155 11.90 23.55 2.19
CA ASP A 155 10.50 23.69 2.59
C ASP A 155 9.94 22.37 3.14
N PHE A 156 10.27 21.25 2.50
CA PHE A 156 9.77 19.93 2.84
C PHE A 156 10.86 18.85 2.73
N VAL A 157 10.62 17.72 3.37
CA VAL A 157 11.43 16.49 3.29
C VAL A 157 10.51 15.32 2.97
N ASP A 158 10.97 14.37 2.17
CA ASP A 158 10.27 13.12 1.91
C ASP A 158 10.02 12.35 3.22
N VAL A 159 8.89 11.67 3.34
CA VAL A 159 8.53 10.90 4.55
C VAL A 159 9.36 9.61 4.64
N SER A 160 9.51 8.92 3.53
CA SER A 160 10.23 7.64 3.44
C SER A 160 10.72 7.40 2.01
N PRO A 161 11.86 6.71 1.81
CA PRO A 161 12.29 6.29 0.47
C PRO A 161 11.26 5.39 -0.23
N GLN A 162 10.48 4.62 0.52
CA GLN A 162 9.43 3.73 0.00
C GLN A 162 8.27 4.48 -0.65
N GLN A 163 8.12 5.79 -0.43
CA GLN A 163 7.03 6.57 -1.05
C GLN A 163 7.13 6.67 -2.57
N THR A 164 8.30 6.39 -3.16
CA THR A 164 8.53 6.49 -4.61
C THR A 164 7.98 5.31 -5.39
N VAL A 165 7.78 4.17 -4.74
CA VAL A 165 7.42 2.90 -5.37
C VAL A 165 6.06 2.41 -4.91
N SER A 166 5.47 1.45 -5.66
CA SER A 166 4.22 0.79 -5.30
C SER A 166 4.40 -0.21 -4.15
N VAL A 167 3.30 -0.69 -3.61
CA VAL A 167 3.29 -1.71 -2.56
C VAL A 167 4.05 -2.97 -2.99
N ALA A 168 3.83 -3.46 -4.22
CA ALA A 168 4.53 -4.65 -4.71
C ALA A 168 6.04 -4.42 -4.83
N ALA A 169 6.47 -3.29 -5.39
CA ALA A 169 7.88 -2.95 -5.50
C ALA A 169 8.54 -2.72 -4.11
N ALA A 170 7.82 -2.11 -3.17
CA ALA A 170 8.31 -1.89 -1.80
C ALA A 170 8.53 -3.17 -0.99
N LEU A 171 8.00 -4.30 -1.44
CA LEU A 171 8.20 -5.61 -0.83
C LEU A 171 9.44 -6.36 -1.36
N ILE A 172 10.16 -5.80 -2.33
CA ILE A 172 11.39 -6.38 -2.87
C ILE A 172 12.55 -5.96 -1.97
N PRO A 173 13.21 -6.89 -1.25
CA PRO A 173 14.38 -6.54 -0.46
C PRO A 173 15.55 -6.15 -1.36
N PHE A 174 16.35 -5.17 -0.94
CA PHE A 174 17.50 -4.65 -1.70
C PHE A 174 17.14 -4.12 -3.11
N LEU A 175 15.94 -3.55 -3.25
CA LEU A 175 15.44 -3.03 -4.53
C LEU A 175 16.40 -2.04 -5.19
N GLU A 176 17.10 -1.23 -4.39
CA GLU A 176 18.08 -0.24 -4.85
C GLU A 176 19.27 -0.85 -5.61
N ASN A 177 19.53 -2.12 -5.44
CA ASN A 177 20.61 -2.85 -6.11
C ASN A 177 20.12 -3.61 -7.37
N ASP A 178 18.82 -3.63 -7.62
CA ASP A 178 18.23 -4.34 -8.74
C ASP A 178 18.05 -3.46 -9.98
N ASP A 179 18.22 -4.08 -11.15
CA ASP A 179 17.83 -3.44 -12.41
C ASP A 179 16.31 -3.25 -12.49
N ALA A 180 15.87 -2.09 -13.00
CA ALA A 180 14.45 -1.74 -13.09
C ALA A 180 13.61 -2.78 -13.87
N ASN A 181 14.17 -3.36 -14.95
CA ASN A 181 13.48 -4.39 -15.73
C ASN A 181 13.23 -5.65 -14.90
N ARG A 182 14.20 -6.07 -14.08
CA ARG A 182 14.05 -7.24 -13.22
C ARG A 182 13.14 -6.98 -12.04
N ALA A 183 13.15 -5.78 -11.48
CA ALA A 183 12.20 -5.36 -10.45
C ALA A 183 10.75 -5.34 -10.98
N LEU A 184 10.54 -4.88 -12.21
CA LEU A 184 9.24 -4.93 -12.89
C LEU A 184 8.75 -6.38 -13.02
N MET A 185 9.59 -7.27 -13.55
CA MET A 185 9.24 -8.69 -13.68
C MET A 185 8.94 -9.33 -12.31
N GLY A 186 9.78 -9.09 -11.31
CA GLY A 186 9.62 -9.60 -9.96
C GLY A 186 8.32 -9.14 -9.29
N SER A 187 7.98 -7.85 -9.39
CA SER A 187 6.73 -7.31 -8.85
C SER A 187 5.49 -7.93 -9.51
N ASN A 188 5.55 -8.16 -10.83
CA ASN A 188 4.49 -8.85 -11.56
C ASN A 188 4.37 -10.32 -11.15
N MET A 189 5.49 -11.04 -10.95
CA MET A 189 5.51 -12.45 -10.55
C MET A 189 4.98 -12.64 -9.11
N MET A 190 5.28 -11.74 -8.17
CA MET A 190 4.77 -11.83 -6.80
C MET A 190 3.24 -11.85 -6.75
N ARG A 191 2.56 -11.18 -7.66
CA ARG A 191 1.09 -11.18 -7.76
C ARG A 191 0.51 -12.51 -8.25
N GLN A 192 1.30 -13.36 -8.89
CA GLN A 192 0.89 -14.66 -9.43
C GLN A 192 1.13 -15.82 -8.45
N ALA A 193 1.75 -15.56 -7.29
CA ALA A 193 2.07 -16.59 -6.32
C ALA A 193 0.80 -17.23 -5.76
N VAL A 194 0.72 -18.55 -5.84
CA VAL A 194 -0.42 -19.33 -5.32
C VAL A 194 -0.22 -19.58 -3.83
N PRO A 195 -1.27 -19.41 -2.99
CA PRO A 195 -1.20 -19.71 -1.56
C PRO A 195 -0.83 -21.17 -1.30
N LEU A 196 0.16 -21.41 -0.46
CA LEU A 196 0.58 -22.74 -0.07
C LEU A 196 -0.28 -23.26 1.11
N VAL A 197 -0.19 -24.56 1.38
CA VAL A 197 -0.83 -25.17 2.57
C VAL A 197 -0.21 -24.65 3.87
N THR A 198 1.14 -24.51 3.86
CA THR A 198 1.92 -23.89 4.93
C THR A 198 2.86 -22.88 4.30
N ASN A 199 2.66 -21.63 4.60
CA ASN A 199 3.53 -20.53 4.19
C ASN A 199 4.52 -20.23 5.31
N GLU A 200 5.62 -19.58 4.97
CA GLU A 200 6.62 -19.10 5.93
C GLU A 200 6.87 -17.62 5.67
N ALA A 201 6.98 -16.83 6.73
CA ALA A 201 7.40 -15.44 6.65
C ALA A 201 8.83 -15.34 6.11
N PRO A 202 9.17 -14.36 5.27
CA PRO A 202 10.52 -14.23 4.71
C PRO A 202 11.53 -13.88 5.81
N PHE A 203 12.71 -14.49 5.79
CA PHE A 203 13.80 -14.14 6.73
C PHE A 203 14.32 -12.72 6.50
N VAL A 204 14.31 -12.25 5.26
CA VAL A 204 14.70 -10.89 4.90
C VAL A 204 13.47 -10.18 4.36
N GLY A 205 12.98 -9.20 5.09
CA GLY A 205 11.82 -8.41 4.76
C GLY A 205 12.14 -6.91 4.65
N THR A 206 11.18 -6.13 4.20
CA THR A 206 11.27 -4.67 4.02
C THR A 206 10.51 -3.90 5.10
N GLY A 207 9.80 -4.59 6.01
CA GLY A 207 8.91 -4.00 7.01
C GLY A 207 7.51 -3.65 6.48
N MET A 208 7.25 -3.89 5.20
CA MET A 208 5.92 -3.69 4.60
C MET A 208 5.01 -4.92 4.73
N GLU A 209 5.55 -6.07 5.09
CA GLU A 209 4.87 -7.36 5.10
C GLU A 209 3.66 -7.35 6.07
N GLU A 210 3.86 -6.85 7.29
CA GLU A 210 2.80 -6.74 8.30
C GLU A 210 1.70 -5.78 7.85
N THR A 211 2.09 -4.59 7.36
CA THR A 211 1.14 -3.58 6.88
C THR A 211 0.29 -4.12 5.72
N VAL A 212 0.91 -4.83 4.77
CA VAL A 212 0.22 -5.44 3.63
C VAL A 212 -0.74 -6.55 4.11
N ALA A 213 -0.33 -7.39 5.04
CA ALA A 213 -1.19 -8.45 5.59
C ALA A 213 -2.42 -7.87 6.29
N ARG A 214 -2.23 -6.82 7.10
CA ARG A 214 -3.30 -6.13 7.82
C ARG A 214 -4.26 -5.41 6.87
N ASP A 215 -3.74 -4.61 5.95
CA ASP A 215 -4.54 -3.72 5.12
C ASP A 215 -5.20 -4.44 3.91
N SER A 216 -4.74 -5.65 3.57
CA SER A 216 -5.39 -6.49 2.54
C SER A 216 -6.78 -6.98 2.92
N GLY A 217 -7.09 -7.02 4.24
CA GLY A 217 -8.32 -7.62 4.75
C GLY A 217 -8.37 -9.14 4.65
N SER A 218 -7.25 -9.80 4.31
CA SER A 218 -7.12 -11.25 4.35
C SER A 218 -6.92 -11.77 5.77
N SER A 219 -6.18 -11.03 6.59
CA SER A 219 -6.06 -11.24 8.04
C SER A 219 -7.20 -10.56 8.78
N VAL A 220 -7.62 -11.13 9.91
CA VAL A 220 -8.64 -10.54 10.78
C VAL A 220 -7.95 -9.71 11.85
N VAL A 221 -8.39 -8.46 11.99
CA VAL A 221 -7.80 -7.46 12.89
C VAL A 221 -8.80 -7.07 13.97
N ALA A 222 -8.32 -6.88 15.21
CA ALA A 222 -9.12 -6.40 16.31
C ALA A 222 -9.60 -4.97 16.10
N THR A 223 -10.91 -4.73 16.20
CA THR A 223 -11.52 -3.41 16.00
C THR A 223 -11.38 -2.50 17.22
N ARG A 224 -11.26 -3.08 18.41
CA ARG A 224 -11.10 -2.38 19.71
C ARG A 224 -10.35 -3.26 20.72
N ASP A 225 -9.94 -2.64 21.83
CA ASP A 225 -9.26 -3.31 22.92
C ASP A 225 -10.19 -4.29 23.64
N GLY A 226 -9.68 -5.46 24.00
CA GLY A 226 -10.50 -6.48 24.64
C GLY A 226 -9.72 -7.67 25.18
N ILE A 227 -10.47 -8.65 25.69
CA ILE A 227 -9.94 -9.96 26.11
C ILE A 227 -10.65 -11.03 25.29
N VAL A 228 -9.89 -12.00 24.83
CA VAL A 228 -10.41 -13.16 24.10
C VAL A 228 -11.15 -14.08 25.09
N ASP A 229 -12.45 -14.25 24.87
CA ASP A 229 -13.31 -15.09 25.71
C ASP A 229 -13.42 -16.52 25.18
N GLN A 230 -13.64 -16.64 23.86
CA GLN A 230 -13.76 -17.95 23.20
C GLN A 230 -13.02 -17.93 21.85
N VAL A 231 -12.38 -19.05 21.54
CA VAL A 231 -11.74 -19.31 20.24
C VAL A 231 -12.12 -20.68 19.77
N ASP A 232 -12.68 -20.74 18.58
CA ASP A 232 -12.87 -21.99 17.84
C ASP A 232 -12.39 -21.82 16.37
N SER A 233 -12.50 -22.88 15.59
CA SER A 233 -12.03 -22.86 14.19
C SER A 233 -12.86 -21.94 13.29
N GLN A 234 -14.05 -21.52 13.69
CA GLN A 234 -14.98 -20.74 12.89
C GLN A 234 -15.16 -19.31 13.37
N ARG A 235 -14.90 -19.05 14.66
CA ARG A 235 -15.13 -17.74 15.27
C ARG A 235 -14.18 -17.45 16.42
N ILE A 236 -13.97 -16.17 16.68
CA ILE A 236 -13.28 -15.64 17.85
C ILE A 236 -14.23 -14.67 18.53
N VAL A 237 -14.44 -14.82 19.82
CA VAL A 237 -15.28 -13.93 20.63
C VAL A 237 -14.37 -13.12 21.56
N VAL A 238 -14.51 -11.80 21.51
CA VAL A 238 -13.71 -10.86 22.28
C VAL A 238 -14.65 -9.98 23.11
N THR A 239 -14.40 -9.90 24.40
CA THR A 239 -15.11 -9.00 25.31
C THR A 239 -14.33 -7.68 25.41
N SER A 240 -14.96 -6.56 25.08
CA SER A 240 -14.36 -5.23 25.14
C SER A 240 -14.02 -4.82 26.58
N LYS A 241 -12.88 -4.11 26.75
CA LYS A 241 -12.47 -3.51 28.03
C LYS A 241 -12.79 -2.00 28.13
N GLY A 242 -13.19 -1.36 27.04
CA GLY A 242 -13.43 0.09 27.01
C GLY A 242 -14.82 0.49 27.50
N ASP A 243 -15.03 1.80 27.59
CA ASP A 243 -16.35 2.39 27.83
C ASP A 243 -17.27 2.05 26.67
N LEU A 244 -18.43 1.52 26.99
CA LEU A 244 -19.42 1.08 26.00
C LEU A 244 -20.37 2.26 25.66
N GLU A 245 -20.60 2.48 24.39
CA GLU A 245 -21.65 3.40 23.96
C GLU A 245 -23.04 2.83 24.31
N ALA A 246 -24.02 3.72 24.48
CA ALA A 246 -25.38 3.30 24.81
C ALA A 246 -25.95 2.40 23.68
N GLY A 247 -26.18 1.12 24.01
CA GLY A 247 -26.69 0.11 23.07
C GLY A 247 -25.61 -0.87 22.57
N ASP A 248 -24.34 -0.71 22.94
CA ASP A 248 -23.28 -1.67 22.63
C ASP A 248 -23.30 -2.83 23.65
N LEU A 249 -23.27 -4.06 23.15
CA LEU A 249 -23.24 -5.27 23.97
C LEU A 249 -21.87 -5.57 24.60
N GLY A 250 -20.82 -4.86 24.17
CA GLY A 250 -19.46 -5.05 24.67
C GLY A 250 -18.79 -6.36 24.21
N VAL A 251 -19.37 -7.04 23.24
CA VAL A 251 -18.83 -8.30 22.72
C VAL A 251 -18.70 -8.21 21.22
N ASP A 252 -17.50 -8.49 20.72
CA ASP A 252 -17.19 -8.60 19.29
C ASP A 252 -17.07 -10.05 18.87
N ILE A 253 -17.78 -10.44 17.81
CA ILE A 253 -17.73 -11.79 17.26
C ILE A 253 -17.10 -11.70 15.87
N TYR A 254 -15.91 -12.27 15.72
CA TYR A 254 -15.18 -12.36 14.47
C TYR A 254 -15.41 -13.74 13.83
N ASN A 255 -16.20 -13.79 12.76
CA ASN A 255 -16.42 -15.02 12.01
C ASN A 255 -15.31 -15.24 10.99
N LEU A 256 -14.66 -16.40 11.03
CA LEU A 256 -13.55 -16.77 10.17
C LEU A 256 -14.03 -17.38 8.86
N LYS A 257 -13.42 -16.98 7.76
CA LYS A 257 -13.67 -17.61 6.43
C LYS A 257 -13.01 -18.98 6.40
N LYS A 258 -13.80 -20.03 6.15
CA LYS A 258 -13.32 -21.41 6.13
C LYS A 258 -13.47 -21.99 4.74
N PHE A 259 -12.35 -22.39 4.12
CA PHE A 259 -12.27 -23.14 2.87
C PHE A 259 -13.15 -22.59 1.74
N GLN A 260 -13.22 -21.27 1.61
CA GLN A 260 -13.97 -20.61 0.56
C GLN A 260 -13.14 -20.56 -0.73
N ARG A 261 -13.82 -20.63 -1.86
CA ARG A 261 -13.20 -20.49 -3.17
C ARG A 261 -13.01 -19.02 -3.52
N SER A 262 -11.80 -18.65 -3.96
CA SER A 262 -11.52 -17.32 -4.54
C SER A 262 -11.97 -17.24 -6.01
N ASN A 263 -11.88 -16.05 -6.61
CA ASN A 263 -12.17 -15.83 -8.02
C ASN A 263 -11.27 -16.67 -8.95
N GLN A 264 -10.02 -16.90 -8.57
CA GLN A 264 -9.04 -17.71 -9.31
C GLN A 264 -9.01 -19.17 -8.86
N SER A 265 -10.04 -19.63 -8.18
CA SER A 265 -10.17 -21.02 -7.70
C SER A 265 -9.11 -21.44 -6.67
N THR A 266 -8.53 -20.49 -5.94
CA THR A 266 -7.64 -20.76 -4.80
C THR A 266 -8.46 -20.90 -3.51
N CYS A 267 -7.90 -21.58 -2.50
CA CYS A 267 -8.55 -21.76 -1.21
C CYS A 267 -8.28 -20.58 -0.28
N MET A 268 -9.36 -19.96 0.21
CA MET A 268 -9.30 -18.92 1.25
C MET A 268 -9.70 -19.57 2.59
N ASN A 269 -8.77 -19.66 3.50
CA ASN A 269 -8.99 -20.21 4.83
C ASN A 269 -8.30 -19.32 5.88
N GLN A 270 -9.01 -18.97 6.94
CA GLN A 270 -8.51 -18.19 8.04
C GLN A 270 -8.28 -19.08 9.27
N ARG A 271 -7.17 -18.86 9.97
CA ARG A 271 -6.77 -19.61 11.16
C ARG A 271 -6.54 -18.65 12.33
N PRO A 272 -7.12 -18.92 13.54
CA PRO A 272 -6.90 -18.09 14.71
C PRO A 272 -5.43 -18.16 15.15
N LEU A 273 -4.88 -17.03 15.57
CA LEU A 273 -3.54 -16.91 16.17
C LEU A 273 -3.63 -16.79 17.68
N VAL A 274 -4.73 -16.25 18.18
CA VAL A 274 -4.94 -15.93 19.61
C VAL A 274 -5.46 -17.11 20.40
N ARG A 275 -5.25 -17.07 21.73
CA ARG A 275 -5.74 -18.05 22.69
C ARG A 275 -6.75 -17.41 23.62
N VAL A 276 -7.55 -18.23 24.29
CA VAL A 276 -8.50 -17.78 25.32
C VAL A 276 -7.74 -17.08 26.44
N ARG A 277 -8.24 -15.90 26.86
CA ARG A 277 -7.69 -14.96 27.84
C ARG A 277 -6.54 -14.08 27.34
N ASP A 278 -6.15 -14.13 26.07
CA ASP A 278 -5.21 -13.18 25.53
C ASP A 278 -5.80 -11.77 25.57
N GLN A 279 -4.97 -10.79 25.91
CA GLN A 279 -5.33 -9.38 25.85
C GLN A 279 -5.01 -8.85 24.48
N LEU A 280 -5.97 -8.17 23.85
CA LEU A 280 -5.87 -7.58 22.53
C LEU A 280 -5.95 -6.07 22.59
N PHE A 281 -5.19 -5.43 21.71
CA PHE A 281 -5.28 -4.00 21.43
C PHE A 281 -5.91 -3.77 20.05
N LYS A 282 -6.51 -2.61 19.88
CA LYS A 282 -7.03 -2.21 18.57
C LYS A 282 -5.91 -2.22 17.52
N GLY A 283 -6.12 -2.98 16.45
CA GLY A 283 -5.14 -3.13 15.37
C GLY A 283 -4.34 -4.43 15.41
N ASP A 284 -4.42 -5.21 16.51
CA ASP A 284 -3.75 -6.51 16.57
C ASP A 284 -4.36 -7.51 15.59
N ILE A 285 -3.50 -8.33 14.97
CA ILE A 285 -3.93 -9.39 14.06
C ILE A 285 -4.33 -10.60 14.92
N ILE A 286 -5.59 -11.03 14.80
CA ILE A 286 -6.17 -12.11 15.59
C ILE A 286 -6.31 -13.43 14.83
N ALA A 287 -6.33 -13.38 13.50
CA ALA A 287 -6.34 -14.57 12.66
C ALA A 287 -5.60 -14.34 11.34
N ASP A 288 -4.81 -15.32 10.93
CA ASP A 288 -4.15 -15.36 9.64
C ASP A 288 -5.10 -15.77 8.52
N GLY A 289 -4.88 -15.17 7.35
CA GLY A 289 -5.54 -15.53 6.11
C GLY A 289 -4.65 -16.37 5.17
N PRO A 290 -5.06 -16.50 3.90
CA PRO A 290 -4.21 -17.13 2.89
C PRO A 290 -2.93 -16.30 2.66
N SER A 291 -1.81 -16.96 2.42
CA SER A 291 -0.49 -16.33 2.21
C SER A 291 -0.05 -15.37 3.30
N THR A 292 -0.40 -15.68 4.55
CA THR A 292 0.07 -14.97 5.74
C THR A 292 0.61 -15.97 6.76
N ASP A 293 1.58 -15.54 7.56
CA ASP A 293 2.18 -16.30 8.66
C ASP A 293 2.44 -15.36 9.83
N SER A 294 1.79 -15.64 10.96
CA SER A 294 1.93 -14.89 12.21
C SER A 294 1.69 -13.37 12.05
N GLY A 295 0.76 -13.00 11.16
CA GLY A 295 0.41 -11.61 10.88
C GLY A 295 1.27 -10.94 9.82
N GLU A 296 2.27 -11.63 9.27
CA GLU A 296 3.10 -11.13 8.18
C GLU A 296 2.72 -11.79 6.85
N ARG A 297 2.98 -11.08 5.75
CA ARG A 297 2.77 -11.62 4.42
C ARG A 297 3.80 -12.70 4.10
N ALA A 298 3.34 -13.88 3.71
CA ALA A 298 4.14 -15.05 3.37
C ALA A 298 3.68 -15.63 2.03
N LEU A 299 4.44 -15.42 0.94
CA LEU A 299 4.09 -15.92 -0.40
C LEU A 299 4.58 -17.34 -0.67
N GLY A 300 5.50 -17.85 0.11
CA GLY A 300 6.12 -19.13 -0.17
C GLY A 300 6.81 -19.73 1.04
N LYS A 301 7.92 -20.41 0.81
CA LYS A 301 8.83 -20.96 1.81
C LYS A 301 10.22 -20.41 1.63
N ASN A 302 10.96 -20.31 2.73
CA ASN A 302 12.38 -19.98 2.69
C ASN A 302 13.18 -21.21 2.19
N VAL A 303 14.12 -20.99 1.27
CA VAL A 303 14.89 -22.04 0.59
C VAL A 303 16.37 -21.79 0.80
#